data_d22e2394c5e1a0313cfebea2b3c48f88
#
_entry.id   d22e2394c5e1a0313cfebea2b3c48f88
#
_cell.length_a   1.000
_cell.length_b   1.000
_cell.length_c   1.000
_cell.angle_alpha   90.00
_cell.angle_beta   90.00
_cell.angle_gamma   90.00
#
_symmetry.space_group_name_H-M   'P 1'
#
loop_
_entity.id
_entity.type
_entity.pdbx_description
1 polymer ?
#
loop_
_entity_poly.entity_id
_entity_poly.type
_entity_poly.pdbx_seq_one_letter_code
_entity_poly.pdbx_strand_id
1 'polypeptide(L)'
;MKRQMYAMFDKQTNTFLNPINLMKDGEATRLVQTWINDKKDTNVSKYPHHFVMVRVGTFDDISGKFENEHKEIAECSQYKEAEESFTLEDIFDRLKQYIGDK
;
A
#
# COMPACT_ATOMS: atom_id res chain seq x y z
N MET A 1 7.29 -13.51 22.62
CA MET A 1 6.62 -12.33 22.05
C MET A 1 6.03 -12.67 20.70
N LYS A 2 4.78 -12.34 20.50
CA LYS A 2 4.12 -12.63 19.23
C LYS A 2 4.39 -11.52 18.23
N ARG A 3 4.83 -11.93 17.04
CA ARG A 3 5.14 -11.01 15.94
C ARG A 3 4.15 -11.23 14.81
N GLN A 4 3.68 -10.16 14.25
CA GLN A 4 2.71 -10.25 13.17
C GLN A 4 3.42 -10.25 11.83
N MET A 5 3.02 -11.15 10.95
CA MET A 5 3.64 -11.34 9.64
C MET A 5 2.70 -10.84 8.56
N TYR A 6 3.23 -10.03 7.67
CA TYR A 6 2.48 -9.41 6.59
C TYR A 6 3.15 -9.71 5.26
N ALA A 7 2.35 -9.83 4.22
CA ALA A 7 2.89 -9.98 2.88
C ALA A 7 2.00 -9.22 1.90
N MET A 8 2.61 -8.59 0.92
CA MET A 8 1.88 -7.94 -0.16
C MET A 8 1.39 -9.02 -1.11
N PHE A 9 0.10 -9.02 -1.40
CA PHE A 9 -0.49 -9.94 -2.37
C PHE A 9 -0.65 -9.24 -3.71
N ASP A 10 -0.11 -9.88 -4.75
CA ASP A 10 -0.23 -9.41 -6.13
C ASP A 10 -1.39 -10.14 -6.79
N LYS A 11 -2.47 -9.42 -7.05
CA LYS A 11 -3.69 -9.99 -7.64
C LYS A 11 -3.49 -10.42 -9.09
N GLN A 12 -2.54 -9.82 -9.80
CA GLN A 12 -2.28 -10.17 -11.20
C GLN A 12 -1.60 -11.52 -11.34
N THR A 13 -0.61 -11.77 -10.51
CA THR A 13 0.12 -13.04 -10.53
C THR A 13 -0.47 -14.06 -9.59
N ASN A 14 -1.38 -13.63 -8.71
CA ASN A 14 -2.00 -14.46 -7.67
C ASN A 14 -0.95 -15.06 -6.73
N THR A 15 0.05 -14.25 -6.36
CA THR A 15 1.15 -14.65 -5.49
C THR A 15 1.40 -13.61 -4.42
N PHE A 16 2.00 -14.07 -3.30
CA PHE A 16 2.46 -13.19 -2.24
C PHE A 16 3.92 -12.84 -2.44
N LEU A 17 4.28 -11.60 -2.15
CA LEU A 17 5.67 -11.18 -2.10
C LEU A 17 6.29 -11.62 -0.78
N ASN A 18 7.58 -11.28 -0.57
CA ASN A 18 8.28 -11.68 0.65
C ASN A 18 7.58 -11.15 1.90
N PRO A 19 7.37 -12.01 2.92
CA PRO A 19 6.72 -11.57 4.14
C PRO A 19 7.62 -10.66 4.96
N ILE A 20 7.00 -9.77 5.71
CA ILE A 20 7.67 -8.86 6.63
C ILE A 20 7.07 -9.00 8.02
N ASN A 21 7.87 -8.65 9.01
CA ASN A 21 7.54 -8.78 10.41
C ASN A 21 7.30 -7.38 10.99
N LEU A 22 6.11 -7.14 11.49
CA LEU A 22 5.75 -5.86 12.10
C LEU A 22 5.03 -6.09 13.42
N MET A 23 4.90 -5.02 14.22
CA MET A 23 4.27 -5.11 15.52
C MET A 23 2.76 -4.89 15.45
N LYS A 24 2.29 -4.06 14.53
CA LYS A 24 0.89 -3.64 14.47
C LYS A 24 0.41 -3.45 13.03
N ASP A 25 -0.89 -3.61 12.83
CA ASP A 25 -1.51 -3.38 11.52
C ASP A 25 -1.28 -1.95 11.02
N GLY A 26 -1.24 -0.98 11.93
CA GLY A 26 -0.97 0.41 11.55
C GLY A 26 0.39 0.63 10.91
N GLU A 27 1.39 -0.14 11.33
CA GLU A 27 2.71 -0.08 10.70
C GLU A 27 2.67 -0.60 9.27
N ALA A 28 1.88 -1.65 9.04
CA ALA A 28 1.69 -2.20 7.70
C ALA A 28 1.02 -1.17 6.77
N THR A 29 0.00 -0.48 7.28
CA THR A 29 -0.67 0.58 6.54
C THR A 29 0.29 1.71 6.19
N ARG A 30 1.14 2.09 7.14
CA ARG A 30 2.13 3.16 6.93
C ARG A 30 3.14 2.76 5.86
N LEU A 31 3.59 1.51 5.86
CA LEU A 31 4.49 1.01 4.83
C LEU A 31 3.83 1.04 3.45
N VAL A 32 2.56 0.65 3.38
CA VAL A 32 1.81 0.73 2.13
C VAL A 32 1.79 2.16 1.61
N GLN A 33 1.49 3.12 2.48
CA GLN A 33 1.48 4.53 2.08
C GLN A 33 2.84 4.98 1.55
N THR A 34 3.92 4.56 2.20
CA THR A 34 5.27 4.89 1.78
C THR A 34 5.59 4.28 0.42
N TRP A 35 5.32 3.00 0.24
CA TRP A 35 5.68 2.29 -1.00
C TRP A 35 4.89 2.79 -2.20
N ILE A 36 3.60 3.07 -2.01
CA ILE A 36 2.72 3.50 -3.09
C ILE A 36 3.06 4.89 -3.57
N ASN A 37 3.48 5.75 -2.65
CA ASN A 37 3.81 7.14 -2.97
C ASN A 37 5.30 7.33 -3.20
N ASP A 38 6.06 6.24 -3.27
CA ASP A 38 7.47 6.29 -3.61
C ASP A 38 7.62 6.74 -5.06
N LYS A 39 8.47 7.72 -5.27
CA LYS A 39 8.76 8.26 -6.61
C LYS A 39 9.59 7.33 -7.45
N LYS A 40 10.14 6.27 -6.85
CA LYS A 40 10.81 5.21 -7.61
C LYS A 40 9.75 4.39 -8.31
N ASP A 41 9.96 4.11 -9.56
CA ASP A 41 9.04 3.37 -10.42
C ASP A 41 8.98 1.88 -10.03
N THR A 42 8.41 1.58 -8.87
CA THR A 42 8.19 0.20 -8.45
C THR A 42 6.84 -0.27 -8.98
N ASN A 43 6.65 -1.59 -9.07
CA ASN A 43 5.37 -2.15 -9.50
C ASN A 43 4.24 -1.73 -8.58
N VAL A 44 4.50 -1.65 -7.28
CA VAL A 44 3.48 -1.26 -6.30
C VAL A 44 3.05 0.19 -6.52
N SER A 45 3.99 1.09 -6.78
CA SER A 45 3.66 2.50 -6.99
C SER A 45 3.00 2.75 -8.34
N LYS A 46 3.36 1.96 -9.37
CA LYS A 46 2.76 2.08 -10.71
C LYS A 46 1.36 1.48 -10.77
N TYR A 47 1.16 0.35 -10.11
CA TYR A 47 -0.08 -0.42 -10.22
C TYR A 47 -0.68 -0.70 -8.86
N PRO A 48 -1.00 0.35 -8.07
CA PRO A 48 -1.46 0.14 -6.69
C PRO A 48 -2.73 -0.69 -6.58
N HIS A 49 -3.58 -0.67 -7.60
CA HIS A 49 -4.82 -1.44 -7.60
C HIS A 49 -4.60 -2.95 -7.77
N HIS A 50 -3.37 -3.38 -8.11
CA HIS A 50 -3.03 -4.79 -8.21
C HIS A 50 -2.60 -5.39 -6.88
N PHE A 51 -2.39 -4.58 -5.86
CA PHE A 51 -1.77 -5.04 -4.62
C PHE A 51 -2.65 -4.79 -3.41
N VAL A 52 -2.61 -5.74 -2.49
CA VAL A 52 -3.25 -5.62 -1.19
C VAL A 52 -2.30 -6.15 -0.12
N MET A 53 -2.17 -5.41 0.98
CA MET A 53 -1.38 -5.86 2.13
C MET A 53 -2.23 -6.78 2.99
N VAL A 54 -1.70 -7.98 3.28
CA VAL A 54 -2.41 -9.03 4.01
C VAL A 54 -1.60 -9.42 5.23
N ARG A 55 -2.26 -9.56 6.38
CA ARG A 55 -1.66 -10.20 7.53
C ARG A 55 -1.82 -11.71 7.34
N VAL A 56 -0.70 -12.39 7.14
CA VAL A 56 -0.72 -13.82 6.78
C VAL A 56 -0.57 -14.73 7.99
N GLY A 57 -0.20 -14.19 9.14
CA GLY A 57 -0.11 -14.99 10.34
C GLY A 57 0.58 -14.30 11.50
N THR A 58 0.69 -15.04 12.59
CA THR A 58 1.36 -14.60 13.81
C THR A 58 2.43 -15.62 14.18
N PHE A 59 3.63 -15.13 14.42
CA PHE A 59 4.78 -15.94 14.80
C PHE A 59 5.14 -15.72 16.26
N ASP A 60 5.24 -16.80 17.02
CA ASP A 60 5.69 -16.74 18.41
C ASP A 60 7.19 -17.02 18.45
N ASP A 61 7.98 -16.02 18.80
CA ASP A 61 9.44 -16.13 18.79
C ASP A 61 9.99 -16.94 19.96
N ILE A 62 9.15 -17.32 20.91
CA ILE A 62 9.55 -18.16 22.03
C ILE A 62 9.32 -19.63 21.70
N SER A 63 8.14 -19.96 21.19
CA SER A 63 7.78 -21.34 20.86
C SER A 63 8.13 -21.75 19.44
N GLY A 64 8.33 -20.78 18.54
CA GLY A 64 8.53 -21.03 17.11
C GLY A 64 7.27 -21.39 16.37
N LYS A 65 6.11 -21.31 17.02
CA LYS A 65 4.83 -21.63 16.37
C LYS A 65 4.36 -20.49 15.49
N PHE A 66 3.78 -20.86 14.36
CA PHE A 66 3.18 -19.92 13.43
C PHE A 66 1.69 -20.25 13.29
N GLU A 67 0.85 -19.23 13.50
CA GLU A 67 -0.59 -19.36 13.30
C GLU A 67 -0.95 -18.68 11.99
N ASN A 68 -1.56 -19.44 11.09
CA ASN A 68 -1.98 -18.93 9.79
C ASN A 68 -3.18 -18.01 9.95
N GLU A 69 -3.13 -16.89 9.24
CA GLU A 69 -4.23 -15.96 9.16
C GLU A 69 -4.38 -15.50 7.70
N HIS A 70 -5.48 -14.82 7.41
CA HIS A 70 -5.64 -14.13 6.14
C HIS A 70 -6.55 -12.94 6.38
N LYS A 71 -5.94 -11.81 6.74
CA LYS A 71 -6.68 -10.58 6.99
C LYS A 71 -6.16 -9.49 6.06
N GLU A 72 -7.01 -8.98 5.20
CA GLU A 72 -6.66 -7.85 4.36
C GLU A 72 -6.56 -6.59 5.22
N ILE A 73 -5.39 -5.95 5.18
CA ILE A 73 -5.09 -4.79 6.00
C ILE A 73 -5.31 -3.51 5.20
N ALA A 74 -4.81 -3.47 3.96
CA ALA A 74 -4.82 -2.26 3.17
C ALA A 74 -4.88 -2.58 1.67
N GLU A 75 -5.92 -2.11 1.02
CA GLU A 75 -5.99 -2.07 -0.43
C GLU A 75 -5.13 -0.90 -0.89
N CYS A 76 -4.07 -1.20 -1.62
CA CYS A 76 -3.04 -0.21 -1.90
C CYS A 76 -3.55 1.01 -2.66
N SER A 77 -4.51 0.83 -3.58
CA SER A 77 -5.04 1.93 -4.36
C SER A 77 -5.70 3.02 -3.50
N GLN A 78 -6.19 2.67 -2.32
CA GLN A 78 -6.85 3.62 -1.42
C GLN A 78 -5.88 4.62 -0.80
N TYR A 79 -4.60 4.33 -0.85
CA TYR A 79 -3.58 5.16 -0.19
C TYR A 79 -2.74 5.96 -1.18
N LYS A 80 -3.04 5.87 -2.46
CA LYS A 80 -2.34 6.67 -3.47
C LYS A 80 -2.73 8.13 -3.32
N GLU A 81 -1.75 9.01 -3.23
CA GLU A 81 -2.00 10.44 -3.07
C GLU A 81 -2.56 11.05 -4.35
N ALA A 82 -3.64 11.82 -4.19
CA ALA A 82 -4.36 12.42 -5.31
C ALA A 82 -3.51 13.43 -6.09
N GLU A 83 -2.58 14.08 -5.42
CA GLU A 83 -1.74 15.11 -6.05
C GLU A 83 -0.85 14.56 -7.15
N GLU A 84 -0.56 13.27 -7.12
CA GLU A 84 0.26 12.63 -8.15
C GLU A 84 -0.55 12.29 -9.39
N SER A 85 -1.84 12.50 -9.33
CA SER A 85 -2.74 12.23 -10.44
C SER A 85 -3.46 13.47 -10.88
N PHE A 86 -2.72 14.57 -11.10
CA PHE A 86 -3.30 15.78 -11.66
C PHE A 86 -3.88 15.47 -13.03
N THR A 87 -5.17 15.73 -13.18
CA THR A 87 -5.83 15.59 -14.47
C THR A 87 -5.63 16.88 -15.28
N LEU A 88 -5.85 16.79 -16.57
CA LEU A 88 -5.84 17.98 -17.41
C LEU A 88 -6.88 19.00 -16.95
N GLU A 89 -8.02 18.53 -16.46
CA GLU A 89 -9.04 19.43 -15.92
C GLU A 89 -8.53 20.26 -14.76
N ASP A 90 -7.79 19.62 -13.84
CA ASP A 90 -7.21 20.32 -12.70
C ASP A 90 -6.25 21.41 -13.15
N ILE A 91 -5.46 21.12 -14.17
CA ILE A 91 -4.51 22.07 -14.73
C ILE A 91 -5.26 23.24 -15.39
N PHE A 92 -6.30 22.95 -16.15
CA PHE A 92 -7.12 23.98 -16.80
C PHE A 92 -7.81 24.87 -15.78
N ASP A 93 -8.34 24.30 -14.72
CA ASP A 93 -9.00 25.10 -13.67
C ASP A 93 -8.02 26.04 -13.00
N ARG A 94 -6.81 25.58 -12.72
CA ARG A 94 -5.75 26.41 -12.15
C ARG A 94 -5.38 27.54 -13.10
N LEU A 95 -5.26 27.26 -14.38
CA LEU A 95 -4.95 28.25 -15.38
C LEU A 95 -6.03 29.31 -15.49
N LYS A 96 -7.30 28.91 -15.44
CA LYS A 96 -8.42 29.84 -15.45
C LYS A 96 -8.37 30.80 -14.27
N GLN A 97 -8.09 30.27 -13.08
CA GLN A 97 -7.96 31.13 -11.90
C GLN A 97 -6.77 32.07 -12.01
N TYR A 98 -5.68 31.58 -12.57
CA TYR A 98 -4.46 32.37 -12.71
C TYR A 98 -4.59 33.49 -13.73
N ILE A 99 -5.24 33.22 -14.86
CA ILE A 99 -5.45 34.20 -15.92
C ILE A 99 -6.50 35.20 -15.50
N GLY A 100 -7.28 34.91 -14.52
CA GLY A 100 -8.38 35.70 -14.07
C GLY A 100 -9.59 35.53 -14.96
N ASP A 101 -10.74 35.93 -14.46
CA ASP A 101 -11.99 35.81 -15.19
C ASP A 101 -12.14 36.97 -16.13
N LYS A 102 -11.46 36.85 -17.20
CA LYS A 102 -11.59 37.89 -18.24
C LYS A 102 -12.60 37.50 -19.27
#